data_53c1fc22286f8c171db1de8125c8a3a5
#
_entry.id   53c1fc22286f8c171db1de8125c8a3a5
#
_cell.length_a   1.000
_cell.length_b   1.000
_cell.length_c   1.000
_cell.angle_alpha   90.00
_cell.angle_beta   90.00
_cell.angle_gamma   90.00
#
_symmetry.space_group_name_H-M   'P 1'
#
loop_
_entity.id
_entity.type
_entity.pdbx_description
1 polymer ?
#
loop_
_entity_poly.entity_id
_entity_poly.type
_entity_poly.pdbx_seq_one_letter_code
_entity_poly.pdbx_strand_id
1 'polypeptide(L)'
;MPFFLIIGAGVVGLTTALELRARYPSATIIIAARYLPGDTAKDYTSAWGGANWFPAARDNGPQEDWEAITYRMFGELSSQRPEAGIQPMPIRWHYERPIDEVGIKTPATGKLWFEKLVGGLKKIEEKDLPRGCAFGFEMDSFVIDVQKYLPWLQMEATRLGIELHRRVFKHIKDVFTAYPQATTVFNCTGIGALTLGGVEDQKIFAARGQILLVEGPEEPIRRMAFRAPHRDGEATHVFPRGERGGVILGGCRQKDNWDGEADMEFADVIKKRCCALVPELGDPKDLKIIKHGVGLRPGRVGGSRVECETMDGKLVIHNYGAGGTGFQASWGLAKYAVDLLPTTARL
;
A
#
# COMPACT_ATOMS: atom_id res chain seq x y z
N MET A 1 -7.95 7.73 -31.04
CA MET A 1 -8.24 7.48 -29.63
C MET A 1 -6.95 7.20 -28.90
N PRO A 2 -6.73 7.73 -27.70
CA PRO A 2 -5.50 7.46 -26.96
C PRO A 2 -5.41 5.97 -26.57
N PHE A 3 -4.17 5.46 -26.60
CA PHE A 3 -3.87 4.10 -26.16
C PHE A 3 -2.87 4.17 -25.00
N PHE A 4 -3.30 3.78 -23.82
CA PHE A 4 -2.50 3.75 -22.60
C PHE A 4 -2.07 2.33 -22.26
N LEU A 5 -0.80 2.14 -22.00
CA LEU A 5 -0.25 0.87 -21.53
C LEU A 5 0.28 1.06 -20.11
N ILE A 6 -0.17 0.22 -19.18
CA ILE A 6 0.34 0.17 -17.82
C ILE A 6 1.25 -1.05 -17.67
N ILE A 7 2.47 -0.89 -17.20
CA ILE A 7 3.33 -2.01 -16.84
C ILE A 7 3.35 -2.19 -15.32
N GLY A 8 2.80 -3.34 -14.89
CA GLY A 8 2.61 -3.71 -13.48
C GLY A 8 1.14 -3.69 -13.04
N ALA A 9 0.71 -4.79 -12.39
CA ALA A 9 -0.64 -5.01 -11.88
C ALA A 9 -0.69 -5.11 -10.33
N GLY A 10 0.18 -4.38 -9.66
CA GLY A 10 0.06 -4.10 -8.24
C GLY A 10 -1.04 -3.07 -7.97
N VAL A 11 -1.30 -2.75 -6.70
CA VAL A 11 -2.35 -1.79 -6.33
C VAL A 11 -2.23 -0.47 -7.07
N VAL A 12 -1.01 0.08 -7.24
CA VAL A 12 -0.79 1.35 -7.95
C VAL A 12 -1.11 1.24 -9.44
N GLY A 13 -0.71 0.16 -10.11
CA GLY A 13 -1.01 -0.03 -11.54
C GLY A 13 -2.50 -0.23 -11.80
N LEU A 14 -3.17 -1.02 -10.97
CA LEU A 14 -4.62 -1.25 -11.09
C LEU A 14 -5.43 0.02 -10.84
N THR A 15 -5.12 0.80 -9.80
CA THR A 15 -5.79 2.08 -9.54
C THR A 15 -5.50 3.10 -10.64
N THR A 16 -4.28 3.14 -11.19
CA THR A 16 -3.94 4.00 -12.34
C THR A 16 -4.78 3.64 -13.58
N ALA A 17 -5.00 2.36 -13.84
CA ALA A 17 -5.84 1.92 -14.95
C ALA A 17 -7.31 2.33 -14.78
N LEU A 18 -7.86 2.22 -13.57
CA LEU A 18 -9.23 2.65 -13.26
C LEU A 18 -9.38 4.18 -13.35
N GLU A 19 -8.42 4.94 -12.85
CA GLU A 19 -8.41 6.41 -12.99
C GLU A 19 -8.33 6.84 -14.46
N LEU A 20 -7.51 6.17 -15.27
CA LEU A 20 -7.44 6.39 -16.72
C LEU A 20 -8.80 6.12 -17.39
N ARG A 21 -9.46 5.00 -17.06
CA ARG A 21 -10.75 4.66 -17.63
C ARG A 21 -11.84 5.66 -17.24
N ALA A 22 -11.83 6.13 -15.99
CA ALA A 22 -12.79 7.14 -15.54
C ALA A 22 -12.61 8.46 -16.31
N ARG A 23 -11.35 8.85 -16.60
CA ARG A 23 -11.02 10.11 -17.26
C ARG A 23 -11.08 10.04 -18.78
N TYR A 24 -10.79 8.88 -19.36
CA TYR A 24 -10.76 8.62 -20.80
C TYR A 24 -11.63 7.40 -21.14
N PRO A 25 -12.97 7.55 -21.15
CA PRO A 25 -13.89 6.40 -21.30
C PRO A 25 -13.71 5.63 -22.61
N SER A 26 -13.28 6.30 -23.70
CA SER A 26 -13.08 5.70 -25.03
C SER A 26 -11.66 5.21 -25.31
N ALA A 27 -10.71 5.42 -24.37
CA ALA A 27 -9.31 5.02 -24.59
C ALA A 27 -9.15 3.50 -24.64
N THR A 28 -8.19 3.01 -25.43
CA THR A 28 -7.68 1.66 -25.26
C THR A 28 -6.75 1.63 -24.06
N ILE A 29 -7.00 0.73 -23.12
CA ILE A 29 -6.19 0.59 -21.90
C ILE A 29 -5.81 -0.88 -21.71
N ILE A 30 -4.50 -1.16 -21.63
CA ILE A 30 -3.96 -2.49 -21.39
C ILE A 30 -3.05 -2.44 -20.15
N ILE A 31 -3.18 -3.43 -19.28
CA ILE A 31 -2.23 -3.69 -18.20
C ILE A 31 -1.37 -4.89 -18.62
N ALA A 32 -0.06 -4.72 -18.69
CA ALA A 32 0.87 -5.82 -18.95
C ALA A 32 1.77 -6.03 -17.73
N ALA A 33 1.77 -7.23 -17.15
CA ALA A 33 2.45 -7.47 -15.87
C ALA A 33 3.02 -8.88 -15.75
N ARG A 34 4.14 -9.00 -15.02
CA ARG A 34 4.70 -10.30 -14.61
C ARG A 34 3.75 -11.04 -13.68
N TYR A 35 3.21 -10.31 -12.69
CA TYR A 35 2.32 -10.84 -11.65
C TYR A 35 0.96 -10.18 -11.75
N LEU A 36 -0.08 -10.97 -11.51
CA LEU A 36 -1.47 -10.53 -11.46
C LEU A 36 -2.06 -10.82 -10.07
N PRO A 37 -3.17 -10.21 -9.69
CA PRO A 37 -3.89 -10.56 -8.46
C PRO A 37 -4.10 -12.08 -8.34
N GLY A 38 -3.78 -12.62 -7.14
CA GLY A 38 -3.72 -14.06 -6.88
C GLY A 38 -2.30 -14.64 -6.83
N ASP A 39 -1.33 -14.02 -7.51
CA ASP A 39 0.08 -14.40 -7.38
C ASP A 39 0.65 -14.01 -6.00
N THR A 40 1.63 -14.81 -5.52
CA THR A 40 2.20 -14.65 -4.16
C THR A 40 3.73 -14.58 -4.17
N ALA A 41 4.33 -14.07 -5.24
CA ALA A 41 5.77 -13.86 -5.28
C ALA A 41 6.21 -12.75 -4.29
N LYS A 42 7.40 -12.88 -3.70
CA LYS A 42 7.92 -11.91 -2.70
C LYS A 42 8.06 -10.48 -3.24
N ASP A 43 8.37 -10.34 -4.52
CA ASP A 43 8.51 -9.09 -5.27
C ASP A 43 7.17 -8.56 -5.83
N TYR A 44 6.08 -9.33 -5.74
CA TYR A 44 4.72 -8.85 -5.91
C TYR A 44 4.18 -8.31 -4.58
N THR A 45 4.73 -7.21 -4.12
CA THR A 45 4.54 -6.65 -2.77
C THR A 45 3.09 -6.44 -2.39
N SER A 46 2.23 -6.08 -3.34
CA SER A 46 0.80 -5.80 -3.08
C SER A 46 0.06 -6.98 -2.47
N ALA A 47 0.43 -8.22 -2.80
CA ALA A 47 -0.17 -9.43 -2.23
C ALA A 47 0.10 -9.62 -0.72
N TRP A 48 1.12 -8.96 -0.19
CA TRP A 48 1.61 -9.09 1.19
C TRP A 48 1.26 -7.91 2.09
N GLY A 49 0.49 -6.95 1.59
CA GLY A 49 -0.01 -5.82 2.39
C GLY A 49 -0.90 -6.30 3.53
N GLY A 50 -0.91 -5.59 4.66
CA GLY A 50 -1.79 -5.90 5.78
C GLY A 50 -3.28 -5.87 5.41
N ALA A 51 -3.80 -4.79 4.83
CA ALA A 51 -3.33 -3.44 4.69
C ALA A 51 -4.28 -2.51 5.46
N ASN A 52 -3.88 -1.28 5.61
CA ASN A 52 -4.72 -0.28 6.26
C ASN A 52 -4.43 1.09 5.65
N TRP A 53 -5.31 2.06 5.90
CA TRP A 53 -4.96 3.44 5.70
C TRP A 53 -4.37 4.02 6.99
N PHE A 54 -3.20 4.61 6.88
CA PHE A 54 -2.58 5.37 7.95
C PHE A 54 -1.71 6.48 7.36
N PRO A 55 -1.83 7.73 7.85
CA PRO A 55 -1.08 8.85 7.30
C PRO A 55 0.41 8.74 7.66
N ALA A 56 1.24 8.58 6.64
CA ALA A 56 2.69 8.51 6.78
C ALA A 56 3.41 9.74 6.19
N ALA A 57 2.74 10.45 5.28
CA ALA A 57 3.26 11.66 4.64
C ALA A 57 3.40 12.82 5.63
N ARG A 58 4.42 13.66 5.42
CA ARG A 58 4.72 14.86 6.23
C ARG A 58 5.41 15.94 5.41
N ASP A 59 5.09 16.00 4.12
CA ASP A 59 5.77 16.88 3.17
C ASP A 59 5.09 18.25 2.99
N ASN A 60 3.92 18.45 3.58
CA ASN A 60 3.06 19.60 3.35
C ASN A 60 2.84 19.84 1.84
N GLY A 61 2.63 18.75 1.11
CA GLY A 61 2.62 18.74 -0.33
C GLY A 61 1.95 17.49 -0.92
N PRO A 62 2.40 17.03 -2.09
CA PRO A 62 1.69 16.03 -2.88
C PRO A 62 1.51 14.69 -2.16
N GLN A 63 2.42 14.29 -1.26
CA GLN A 63 2.26 13.00 -0.59
C GLN A 63 1.08 13.02 0.41
N GLU A 64 0.90 14.11 1.15
CA GLU A 64 -0.27 14.32 2.01
C GLU A 64 -1.56 14.32 1.19
N ASP A 65 -1.55 14.96 0.01
CA ASP A 65 -2.70 14.95 -0.91
C ASP A 65 -3.01 13.53 -1.43
N TRP A 66 -2.00 12.73 -1.80
CA TRP A 66 -2.23 11.37 -2.27
C TRP A 66 -2.92 10.51 -1.21
N GLU A 67 -2.46 10.61 0.04
CA GLU A 67 -3.06 9.89 1.16
C GLU A 67 -4.47 10.40 1.45
N ALA A 68 -4.71 11.71 1.40
CA ALA A 68 -6.03 12.30 1.62
C ALA A 68 -7.04 11.91 0.53
N ILE A 69 -6.65 11.92 -0.75
CA ILE A 69 -7.48 11.47 -1.88
C ILE A 69 -7.86 10.01 -1.68
N THR A 70 -6.90 9.18 -1.31
CA THR A 70 -7.13 7.74 -1.12
C THR A 70 -8.05 7.47 0.07
N TYR A 71 -7.93 8.23 1.17
CA TYR A 71 -8.84 8.13 2.32
C TYR A 71 -10.31 8.34 1.92
N ARG A 72 -10.58 9.40 1.16
CA ARG A 72 -11.93 9.72 0.69
C ARG A 72 -12.45 8.61 -0.24
N MET A 73 -11.62 8.14 -1.17
CA MET A 73 -11.98 7.03 -2.07
C MET A 73 -12.28 5.75 -1.28
N PHE A 74 -11.53 5.43 -0.23
CA PHE A 74 -11.83 4.28 0.61
C PHE A 74 -13.15 4.44 1.37
N GLY A 75 -13.51 5.65 1.79
CA GLY A 75 -14.83 5.95 2.34
C GLY A 75 -15.96 5.67 1.35
N GLU A 76 -15.81 6.11 0.11
CA GLU A 76 -16.78 5.85 -0.96
C GLU A 76 -16.88 4.35 -1.28
N LEU A 77 -15.74 3.67 -1.48
CA LEU A 77 -15.72 2.25 -1.79
C LEU A 77 -16.29 1.40 -0.66
N SER A 78 -15.96 1.71 0.59
CA SER A 78 -16.46 0.94 1.73
C SER A 78 -17.98 0.99 1.88
N SER A 79 -18.61 2.09 1.46
CA SER A 79 -20.06 2.28 1.53
C SER A 79 -20.79 1.75 0.30
N GLN A 80 -20.21 1.92 -0.89
CA GLN A 80 -20.88 1.61 -2.17
C GLN A 80 -20.51 0.25 -2.75
N ARG A 81 -19.35 -0.31 -2.35
CA ARG A 81 -18.76 -1.53 -2.91
C ARG A 81 -18.20 -2.43 -1.79
N PRO A 82 -19.05 -2.93 -0.88
CA PRO A 82 -18.59 -3.74 0.26
C PRO A 82 -17.80 -4.98 -0.15
N GLU A 83 -18.04 -5.50 -1.37
CA GLU A 83 -17.31 -6.61 -1.96
C GLU A 83 -15.84 -6.29 -2.25
N ALA A 84 -15.44 -5.00 -2.28
CA ALA A 84 -14.05 -4.60 -2.46
C ALA A 84 -13.15 -4.98 -1.28
N GLY A 85 -13.73 -5.34 -0.13
CA GLY A 85 -12.96 -5.75 1.04
C GLY A 85 -12.28 -4.60 1.78
N ILE A 86 -12.81 -3.38 1.62
CA ILE A 86 -12.42 -2.21 2.41
C ILE A 86 -13.48 -2.00 3.48
N GLN A 87 -13.07 -1.88 4.74
CA GLN A 87 -14.00 -1.71 5.85
C GLN A 87 -13.55 -0.56 6.76
N PRO A 88 -14.49 0.32 7.18
CA PRO A 88 -14.21 1.27 8.24
C PRO A 88 -13.81 0.52 9.51
N MET A 89 -12.67 0.88 10.08
CA MET A 89 -12.20 0.29 11.31
C MET A 89 -11.28 1.29 12.03
N PRO A 90 -11.56 1.65 13.30
CA PRO A 90 -10.69 2.55 14.01
C PRO A 90 -9.32 1.91 14.24
N ILE A 91 -8.30 2.75 14.30
CA ILE A 91 -6.93 2.34 14.62
C ILE A 91 -6.46 3.02 15.90
N ARG A 92 -5.92 2.23 16.82
CA ARG A 92 -5.18 2.72 17.97
C ARG A 92 -3.70 2.75 17.64
N TRP A 93 -3.12 3.92 17.78
CA TRP A 93 -1.71 4.13 17.56
C TRP A 93 -1.01 4.43 18.88
N HIS A 94 0.05 3.70 19.17
CA HIS A 94 0.79 3.79 20.42
C HIS A 94 2.24 4.12 20.15
N TYR A 95 2.80 5.02 20.96
CA TYR A 95 4.17 5.48 20.86
C TYR A 95 4.91 5.32 22.18
N GLU A 96 6.17 4.88 22.09
CA GLU A 96 7.04 4.71 23.25
C GLU A 96 7.70 6.03 23.69
N ARG A 97 7.62 7.07 22.86
CA ARG A 97 8.14 8.42 23.12
C ARG A 97 7.02 9.45 23.08
N PRO A 98 7.21 10.61 23.72
CA PRO A 98 6.25 11.73 23.65
C PRO A 98 5.99 12.18 22.21
N ILE A 99 4.82 12.76 21.97
CA ILE A 99 4.36 13.18 20.63
C ILE A 99 5.33 14.11 19.91
N ASP A 100 6.00 14.98 20.65
CA ASP A 100 6.94 15.95 20.07
C ASP A 100 8.27 15.32 19.64
N GLU A 101 8.56 14.11 20.12
CA GLU A 101 9.78 13.37 19.80
C GLU A 101 9.61 12.35 18.65
N VAL A 102 8.36 11.97 18.33
CA VAL A 102 8.13 10.91 17.33
C VAL A 102 8.00 11.42 15.90
N GLY A 103 8.03 12.73 15.70
CA GLY A 103 8.07 13.36 14.38
C GLY A 103 6.89 13.03 13.47
N ILE A 104 5.68 12.86 14.01
CA ILE A 104 4.45 12.61 13.22
C ILE A 104 3.77 13.89 12.73
N LYS A 105 4.15 15.04 13.30
CA LYS A 105 3.67 16.35 12.84
C LYS A 105 4.36 16.72 11.53
N THR A 106 3.64 17.38 10.64
CA THR A 106 4.23 17.98 9.43
C THR A 106 5.21 19.07 9.85
N PRO A 107 6.51 18.97 9.53
CA PRO A 107 7.52 19.92 10.05
C PRO A 107 7.22 21.39 9.68
N ALA A 108 6.70 21.65 8.48
CA ALA A 108 6.39 23.00 8.01
C ALA A 108 5.23 23.66 8.78
N THR A 109 4.33 22.90 9.37
CA THR A 109 3.13 23.43 10.03
C THR A 109 3.07 23.17 11.52
N GLY A 110 3.86 22.22 12.02
CA GLY A 110 3.82 21.74 13.40
C GLY A 110 2.53 20.99 13.74
N LYS A 111 1.69 20.63 12.75
CA LYS A 111 0.37 20.03 12.93
C LYS A 111 0.30 18.59 12.41
N LEU A 112 -0.70 17.86 12.85
CA LEU A 112 -1.13 16.59 12.28
C LEU A 112 -2.09 16.91 11.13
N TRP A 113 -1.61 16.91 9.90
CA TRP A 113 -2.37 17.34 8.71
C TRP A 113 -3.68 16.58 8.51
N PHE A 114 -3.69 15.33 8.93
CA PHE A 114 -4.81 14.39 8.76
C PHE A 114 -5.89 14.52 9.84
N GLU A 115 -5.66 15.24 10.94
CA GLU A 115 -6.56 15.28 12.08
C GLU A 115 -8.01 15.62 11.70
N LYS A 116 -8.20 16.66 10.90
CA LYS A 116 -9.53 17.03 10.40
C LYS A 116 -10.10 16.02 9.40
N LEU A 117 -9.24 15.41 8.59
CA LEU A 117 -9.63 14.43 7.57
C LEU A 117 -10.28 13.20 8.20
N VAL A 118 -9.75 12.73 9.31
CA VAL A 118 -10.21 11.54 10.04
C VAL A 118 -11.28 11.85 11.11
N GLY A 119 -11.85 13.06 11.13
CA GLY A 119 -12.87 13.43 12.09
C GLY A 119 -12.39 13.73 13.50
N GLY A 120 -11.08 13.89 13.67
CA GLY A 120 -10.43 14.17 14.97
C GLY A 120 -9.70 12.96 15.55
N LEU A 121 -8.94 13.22 16.61
CA LEU A 121 -8.15 12.21 17.31
C LEU A 121 -8.67 12.06 18.76
N LYS A 122 -8.87 10.82 19.20
CA LYS A 122 -9.21 10.51 20.58
C LYS A 122 -7.94 10.08 21.31
N LYS A 123 -7.48 10.90 22.26
CA LYS A 123 -6.35 10.54 23.11
C LYS A 123 -6.66 9.29 23.90
N ILE A 124 -5.72 8.36 23.99
CA ILE A 124 -5.81 7.18 24.84
C ILE A 124 -5.38 7.59 26.26
N GLU A 125 -6.20 7.25 27.25
CA GLU A 125 -5.90 7.53 28.65
C GLU A 125 -4.65 6.75 29.09
N GLU A 126 -3.88 7.31 30.02
CA GLU A 126 -2.61 6.73 30.48
C GLU A 126 -2.77 5.28 31.00
N LYS A 127 -3.87 5.02 31.73
CA LYS A 127 -4.21 3.68 32.27
C LYS A 127 -4.48 2.64 31.19
N ASP A 128 -4.86 3.07 29.96
CA ASP A 128 -5.20 2.21 28.83
C ASP A 128 -4.04 2.08 27.83
N LEU A 129 -2.91 2.75 28.11
CA LEU A 129 -1.71 2.62 27.28
C LEU A 129 -1.02 1.28 27.53
N PRO A 130 -0.55 0.61 26.48
CA PRO A 130 0.31 -0.56 26.62
C PRO A 130 1.58 -0.21 27.43
N ARG A 131 2.05 -1.17 28.21
CA ARG A 131 3.27 -0.99 29.01
C ARG A 131 4.44 -0.47 28.16
N GLY A 132 5.07 0.61 28.59
CA GLY A 132 6.21 1.24 27.92
C GLY A 132 5.81 2.23 26.81
N CYS A 133 4.52 2.51 26.61
CA CYS A 133 4.08 3.59 25.75
C CYS A 133 3.93 4.89 26.54
N ALA A 134 4.37 5.99 25.94
CA ALA A 134 4.29 7.33 26.53
C ALA A 134 3.01 8.08 26.12
N PHE A 135 2.46 7.76 24.93
CA PHE A 135 1.16 8.29 24.52
C PHE A 135 0.54 7.43 23.42
N GLY A 136 -0.73 7.68 23.14
CA GLY A 136 -1.45 7.07 22.03
C GLY A 136 -2.71 7.84 21.68
N PHE A 137 -3.22 7.55 20.48
CA PHE A 137 -4.50 8.06 20.04
C PHE A 137 -5.26 7.01 19.24
N GLU A 138 -6.58 7.18 19.18
CA GLU A 138 -7.47 6.43 18.30
C GLU A 138 -8.02 7.38 17.24
N MET A 139 -8.13 6.93 16.02
CA MET A 139 -8.74 7.66 14.91
C MET A 139 -9.52 6.74 13.99
N ASP A 140 -10.46 7.31 13.24
CA ASP A 140 -11.16 6.60 12.19
C ASP A 140 -10.22 6.27 11.03
N SER A 141 -10.34 5.06 10.50
CA SER A 141 -9.50 4.56 9.44
C SER A 141 -10.19 3.43 8.67
N PHE A 142 -9.44 2.79 7.76
CA PHE A 142 -9.90 1.66 6.95
C PHE A 142 -8.91 0.52 7.05
N VAL A 143 -9.43 -0.69 7.24
CA VAL A 143 -8.69 -1.92 6.98
C VAL A 143 -9.02 -2.42 5.58
N ILE A 144 -8.02 -2.97 4.90
CA ILE A 144 -8.15 -3.46 3.53
C ILE A 144 -7.77 -4.95 3.53
N ASP A 145 -8.72 -5.81 3.19
CA ASP A 145 -8.43 -7.21 2.89
C ASP A 145 -7.86 -7.30 1.48
N VAL A 146 -6.52 -7.35 1.37
CA VAL A 146 -5.83 -7.34 0.07
C VAL A 146 -6.16 -8.57 -0.77
N GLN A 147 -6.60 -9.69 -0.15
CA GLN A 147 -7.01 -10.90 -0.86
C GLN A 147 -8.38 -10.73 -1.55
N LYS A 148 -9.16 -9.73 -1.15
CA LYS A 148 -10.40 -9.31 -1.80
C LYS A 148 -10.17 -8.11 -2.70
N TYR A 149 -9.44 -7.10 -2.20
CA TYR A 149 -9.30 -5.83 -2.89
C TYR A 149 -8.54 -5.91 -4.21
N LEU A 150 -7.43 -6.64 -4.28
CA LEU A 150 -6.68 -6.78 -5.54
C LEU A 150 -7.48 -7.52 -6.62
N PRO A 151 -8.11 -8.68 -6.35
CA PRO A 151 -9.01 -9.32 -7.30
C PRO A 151 -10.20 -8.44 -7.69
N TRP A 152 -10.76 -7.67 -6.76
CA TRP A 152 -11.84 -6.73 -7.04
C TRP A 152 -11.38 -5.64 -8.02
N LEU A 153 -10.21 -5.02 -7.81
CA LEU A 153 -9.63 -4.03 -8.74
C LEU A 153 -9.44 -4.62 -10.14
N GLN A 154 -8.96 -5.85 -10.23
CA GLN A 154 -8.81 -6.56 -11.50
C GLN A 154 -10.15 -6.82 -12.16
N MET A 155 -11.14 -7.28 -11.42
CA MET A 155 -12.50 -7.53 -11.92
C MET A 155 -13.12 -6.23 -12.45
N GLU A 156 -13.01 -5.12 -11.72
CA GLU A 156 -13.51 -3.82 -12.17
C GLU A 156 -12.80 -3.34 -13.43
N ALA A 157 -11.47 -3.50 -13.50
CA ALA A 157 -10.71 -3.20 -14.71
C ALA A 157 -11.24 -3.99 -15.91
N THR A 158 -11.42 -5.30 -15.75
CA THR A 158 -11.94 -6.18 -16.82
C THR A 158 -13.38 -5.80 -17.20
N ARG A 159 -14.27 -5.54 -16.23
CA ARG A 159 -15.65 -5.11 -16.45
C ARG A 159 -15.74 -3.81 -17.25
N LEU A 160 -14.76 -2.93 -17.06
CA LEU A 160 -14.66 -1.65 -17.78
C LEU A 160 -13.89 -1.77 -19.11
N GLY A 161 -13.62 -2.99 -19.60
CA GLY A 161 -12.96 -3.24 -20.89
C GLY A 161 -11.46 -2.93 -20.87
N ILE A 162 -10.80 -3.01 -19.72
CA ILE A 162 -9.34 -2.94 -19.62
C ILE A 162 -8.79 -4.35 -19.75
N GLU A 163 -7.88 -4.56 -20.69
CA GLU A 163 -7.25 -5.87 -20.89
C GLU A 163 -6.07 -6.07 -19.93
N LEU A 164 -5.91 -7.31 -19.45
CA LEU A 164 -4.79 -7.70 -18.60
C LEU A 164 -3.96 -8.79 -19.31
N HIS A 165 -2.72 -8.48 -19.60
CA HIS A 165 -1.78 -9.39 -20.25
C HIS A 165 -0.69 -9.84 -19.29
N ARG A 166 -0.55 -11.14 -19.06
CA ARG A 166 0.60 -11.67 -18.31
C ARG A 166 1.84 -11.61 -19.20
N ARG A 167 2.73 -10.67 -18.94
CA ARG A 167 3.92 -10.44 -19.73
C ARG A 167 5.08 -9.89 -18.91
N VAL A 168 6.30 -10.30 -19.24
CA VAL A 168 7.54 -9.81 -18.63
C VAL A 168 8.31 -9.00 -19.66
N PHE A 169 8.74 -7.80 -19.25
CA PHE A 169 9.65 -6.97 -20.03
C PHE A 169 11.00 -6.88 -19.33
N LYS A 170 12.08 -7.08 -20.08
CA LYS A 170 13.44 -6.91 -19.57
C LYS A 170 13.93 -5.47 -19.73
N HIS A 171 13.40 -4.76 -20.73
CA HIS A 171 13.77 -3.40 -21.04
C HIS A 171 12.51 -2.59 -21.43
N ILE A 172 12.51 -1.27 -21.16
CA ILE A 172 11.37 -0.41 -21.51
C ILE A 172 11.13 -0.37 -23.04
N LYS A 173 12.17 -0.52 -23.86
CA LYS A 173 12.05 -0.61 -25.33
C LYS A 173 11.27 -1.83 -25.81
N ASP A 174 11.32 -2.93 -25.05
CA ASP A 174 10.54 -4.14 -25.38
C ASP A 174 9.04 -3.85 -25.28
N VAL A 175 8.67 -2.92 -24.38
CA VAL A 175 7.30 -2.43 -24.23
C VAL A 175 6.84 -1.70 -25.48
N PHE A 176 7.67 -0.78 -26.00
CA PHE A 176 7.36 0.00 -27.19
C PHE A 176 7.26 -0.88 -28.44
N THR A 177 8.12 -1.89 -28.54
CA THR A 177 8.08 -2.88 -29.63
C THR A 177 6.84 -3.74 -29.58
N ALA A 178 6.44 -4.16 -28.37
CA ALA A 178 5.29 -5.04 -28.19
C ALA A 178 3.94 -4.33 -28.37
N TYR A 179 3.90 -3.03 -28.07
CA TYR A 179 2.70 -2.19 -28.15
C TYR A 179 3.02 -0.88 -28.90
N PRO A 180 3.35 -0.97 -30.20
CA PRO A 180 3.79 0.20 -30.98
C PRO A 180 2.72 1.30 -31.05
N GLN A 181 1.44 0.95 -30.95
CA GLN A 181 0.31 1.89 -30.98
C GLN A 181 0.12 2.62 -29.65
N ALA A 182 0.73 2.16 -28.53
CA ALA A 182 0.61 2.85 -27.25
C ALA A 182 1.17 4.27 -27.37
N THR A 183 0.35 5.24 -27.01
CA THR A 183 0.71 6.66 -27.01
C THR A 183 1.46 7.05 -25.75
N THR A 184 1.12 6.41 -24.65
CA THR A 184 1.75 6.64 -23.34
C THR A 184 1.89 5.33 -22.57
N VAL A 185 3.02 5.16 -21.88
CA VAL A 185 3.30 4.04 -21.00
C VAL A 185 3.34 4.51 -19.56
N PHE A 186 2.55 3.90 -18.67
CA PHE A 186 2.62 4.10 -17.24
C PHE A 186 3.48 3.02 -16.61
N ASN A 187 4.61 3.41 -16.06
CA ASN A 187 5.52 2.48 -15.37
C ASN A 187 5.13 2.36 -13.90
N CYS A 188 4.41 1.29 -13.57
CA CYS A 188 3.95 0.94 -12.22
C CYS A 188 4.65 -0.35 -11.71
N THR A 189 5.90 -0.59 -12.11
CA THR A 189 6.62 -1.85 -11.85
C THR A 189 7.08 -2.04 -10.41
N GLY A 190 6.89 -1.04 -9.53
CA GLY A 190 7.27 -1.14 -8.13
C GLY A 190 8.76 -1.41 -7.96
N ILE A 191 9.12 -2.52 -7.28
CA ILE A 191 10.52 -2.90 -7.07
C ILE A 191 11.23 -3.28 -8.39
N GLY A 192 10.47 -3.70 -9.41
CA GLY A 192 11.01 -4.03 -10.74
C GLY A 192 11.64 -2.83 -11.46
N ALA A 193 11.36 -1.59 -11.05
CA ALA A 193 11.99 -0.40 -11.60
C ALA A 193 13.51 -0.37 -11.40
N LEU A 194 14.04 -1.09 -10.41
CA LEU A 194 15.47 -1.25 -10.17
C LEU A 194 16.17 -1.97 -11.32
N THR A 195 15.51 -2.95 -11.93
CA THR A 195 16.12 -3.87 -12.92
C THR A 195 15.52 -3.76 -14.32
N LEU A 196 14.48 -2.95 -14.50
CA LEU A 196 13.91 -2.70 -15.82
C LEU A 196 14.90 -1.88 -16.66
N GLY A 197 15.50 -2.50 -17.68
CA GLY A 197 16.47 -1.84 -18.55
C GLY A 197 15.92 -0.57 -19.17
N GLY A 198 16.73 0.48 -19.21
CA GLY A 198 16.36 1.83 -19.63
C GLY A 198 15.64 2.66 -18.56
N VAL A 199 15.33 2.06 -17.39
CA VAL A 199 14.84 2.76 -16.17
C VAL A 199 15.88 2.65 -15.06
N GLU A 200 16.22 1.44 -14.64
CA GLU A 200 17.31 1.06 -13.72
C GLU A 200 17.48 2.03 -12.55
N ASP A 201 16.36 2.38 -11.89
CA ASP A 201 16.33 3.37 -10.81
C ASP A 201 17.08 2.88 -9.56
N GLN A 202 18.35 3.29 -9.43
CA GLN A 202 19.24 2.93 -8.32
C GLN A 202 18.83 3.51 -6.96
N LYS A 203 17.79 4.38 -6.91
CA LYS A 203 17.21 4.86 -5.66
C LYS A 203 16.24 3.85 -5.06
N ILE A 204 15.83 2.80 -5.78
CA ILE A 204 14.97 1.73 -5.29
C ILE A 204 15.76 0.78 -4.38
N PHE A 205 15.16 0.42 -3.27
CA PHE A 205 15.65 -0.58 -2.34
C PHE A 205 14.51 -1.48 -1.83
N ALA A 206 14.84 -2.71 -1.44
CA ALA A 206 13.89 -3.57 -0.76
C ALA A 206 13.77 -3.16 0.71
N ALA A 207 12.52 -3.02 1.20
CA ALA A 207 12.25 -2.96 2.63
C ALA A 207 11.44 -4.21 3.00
N ARG A 208 12.16 -5.28 3.43
CA ARG A 208 11.57 -6.57 3.77
C ARG A 208 10.58 -6.42 4.92
N GLY A 209 9.43 -7.03 4.78
CA GLY A 209 8.43 -7.17 5.82
C GLY A 209 8.03 -8.61 5.99
N GLN A 210 7.90 -9.06 7.24
CA GLN A 210 7.33 -10.36 7.59
C GLN A 210 6.06 -10.17 8.40
N ILE A 211 5.05 -10.95 8.06
CA ILE A 211 3.74 -10.96 8.72
C ILE A 211 3.29 -12.39 8.97
N LEU A 212 2.32 -12.54 9.86
CA LEU A 212 1.55 -13.76 10.05
C LEU A 212 0.08 -13.44 9.73
N LEU A 213 -0.59 -14.31 9.01
CA LEU A 213 -2.05 -14.36 8.97
C LEU A 213 -2.49 -15.47 9.93
N VAL A 214 -3.30 -15.14 10.91
CA VAL A 214 -3.85 -16.08 11.89
C VAL A 214 -5.36 -16.11 11.84
N GLU A 215 -5.97 -17.17 12.35
CA GLU A 215 -7.41 -17.20 12.60
C GLU A 215 -7.77 -16.11 13.63
N GLY A 216 -8.90 -15.45 13.44
CA GLY A 216 -9.40 -14.49 14.43
C GLY A 216 -9.93 -15.19 15.68
N PRO A 217 -9.96 -14.52 16.85
CA PRO A 217 -10.63 -15.05 18.03
C PRO A 217 -12.15 -15.14 17.81
N GLU A 218 -12.83 -15.92 18.65
CA GLU A 218 -14.30 -16.08 18.58
C GLU A 218 -15.01 -14.72 18.70
N GLU A 219 -14.59 -13.90 19.66
CA GLU A 219 -15.06 -12.51 19.77
C GLU A 219 -14.25 -11.60 18.84
N PRO A 220 -14.86 -11.02 17.79
CA PRO A 220 -14.12 -10.27 16.79
C PRO A 220 -13.44 -9.03 17.35
N ILE A 221 -12.17 -8.86 17.04
CA ILE A 221 -11.43 -7.62 17.34
C ILE A 221 -11.93 -6.53 16.40
N ARG A 222 -12.49 -5.44 16.94
CA ARG A 222 -13.16 -4.36 16.20
C ARG A 222 -12.30 -3.10 16.04
N ARG A 223 -11.01 -3.23 16.22
CA ARG A 223 -10.05 -2.15 16.01
C ARG A 223 -8.73 -2.68 15.48
N MET A 224 -8.05 -1.88 14.73
CA MET A 224 -6.64 -2.09 14.43
C MET A 224 -5.78 -1.56 15.58
N ALA A 225 -4.60 -2.13 15.76
CA ALA A 225 -3.61 -1.65 16.70
C ALA A 225 -2.24 -1.57 16.05
N PHE A 226 -1.54 -0.49 16.34
CA PHE A 226 -0.15 -0.30 15.92
C PHE A 226 0.66 0.25 17.08
N ARG A 227 1.84 -0.30 17.30
CA ARG A 227 2.85 0.23 18.19
C ARG A 227 4.06 0.63 17.37
N ALA A 228 4.34 1.94 17.35
CA ALA A 228 5.49 2.48 16.65
C ALA A 228 6.78 1.98 17.32
N PRO A 229 7.78 1.58 16.53
CA PRO A 229 8.99 0.99 17.06
C PRO A 229 9.82 2.01 17.85
N HIS A 230 10.44 1.53 18.90
CA HIS A 230 11.48 2.28 19.60
C HIS A 230 12.83 2.21 18.86
N ARG A 231 13.05 1.12 18.10
CA ARG A 231 14.26 0.87 17.31
C ARG A 231 13.89 0.72 15.83
N ASP A 232 14.80 1.13 14.97
CA ASP A 232 14.63 1.00 13.53
C ASP A 232 14.40 -0.45 13.09
N GLY A 233 13.51 -0.63 12.13
CA GLY A 233 13.25 -1.89 11.47
C GLY A 233 12.19 -2.78 12.11
N GLU A 234 11.67 -2.46 13.30
CA GLU A 234 10.63 -3.24 13.96
C GLU A 234 9.32 -2.45 14.06
N ALA A 235 8.20 -3.12 13.92
CA ALA A 235 6.86 -2.56 14.13
C ALA A 235 5.93 -3.65 14.63
N THR A 236 5.09 -3.33 15.61
CA THR A 236 4.05 -4.26 16.05
C THR A 236 2.71 -3.76 15.56
N HIS A 237 2.00 -4.61 14.80
CA HIS A 237 0.67 -4.27 14.33
C HIS A 237 -0.25 -5.48 14.29
N VAL A 238 -1.53 -5.21 14.56
CA VAL A 238 -2.62 -6.18 14.54
C VAL A 238 -3.73 -5.58 13.68
N PHE A 239 -4.00 -6.18 12.52
CA PHE A 239 -5.00 -5.72 11.57
C PHE A 239 -6.02 -6.82 11.29
N PRO A 240 -7.20 -6.80 11.96
CA PRO A 240 -8.30 -7.70 11.63
C PRO A 240 -8.82 -7.42 10.22
N ARG A 241 -9.01 -8.46 9.41
CA ARG A 241 -9.52 -8.35 8.02
C ARG A 241 -11.04 -8.53 7.91
N GLY A 242 -11.78 -8.16 8.96
CA GLY A 242 -13.21 -8.35 9.02
C GLY A 242 -13.64 -9.81 9.20
N GLU A 243 -14.91 -10.11 8.96
CA GLU A 243 -15.45 -11.45 9.13
C GLU A 243 -14.75 -12.48 8.23
N ARG A 244 -14.23 -13.54 8.84
CA ARG A 244 -13.53 -14.65 8.18
C ARG A 244 -12.25 -14.30 7.42
N GLY A 245 -11.79 -13.03 7.47
CA GLY A 245 -10.54 -12.62 6.83
C GLY A 245 -9.28 -12.95 7.63
N GLY A 246 -9.43 -13.40 8.87
CA GLY A 246 -8.34 -13.61 9.81
C GLY A 246 -7.77 -12.28 10.33
N VAL A 247 -6.63 -12.38 11.02
CA VAL A 247 -5.93 -11.23 11.60
C VAL A 247 -4.49 -11.22 11.11
N ILE A 248 -4.05 -10.09 10.57
CA ILE A 248 -2.63 -9.86 10.24
C ILE A 248 -1.90 -9.42 11.49
N LEU A 249 -0.85 -10.15 11.80
CA LEU A 249 0.12 -9.83 12.85
C LEU A 249 1.46 -9.46 12.20
N GLY A 250 2.07 -8.39 12.63
CA GLY A 250 3.37 -7.98 12.08
C GLY A 250 4.16 -7.13 13.06
N GLY A 251 5.33 -6.74 12.76
CA GLY A 251 6.22 -7.29 11.76
C GLY A 251 7.53 -6.51 11.75
N CYS A 252 8.11 -6.32 10.60
CA CYS A 252 9.37 -5.59 10.46
C CYS A 252 9.42 -4.70 9.21
N ARG A 253 10.43 -3.83 9.16
CA ARG A 253 10.82 -3.04 7.99
C ARG A 253 12.34 -3.05 7.90
N GLN A 254 12.90 -4.09 7.26
CA GLN A 254 14.35 -4.29 7.13
C GLN A 254 14.80 -3.74 5.78
N LYS A 255 15.44 -2.58 5.81
CA LYS A 255 15.99 -1.92 4.61
C LYS A 255 17.11 -2.77 4.01
N ASP A 256 17.18 -2.81 2.69
CA ASP A 256 18.18 -3.54 1.89
C ASP A 256 18.25 -5.06 2.15
N ASN A 257 17.23 -5.61 2.82
CA ASN A 257 17.08 -7.06 2.99
C ASN A 257 16.19 -7.63 1.87
N TRP A 258 16.76 -8.51 1.03
CA TRP A 258 16.14 -9.14 -0.13
C TRP A 258 15.67 -10.58 0.15
N ASP A 259 15.87 -11.08 1.37
CA ASP A 259 15.43 -12.41 1.75
C ASP A 259 13.90 -12.54 1.64
N GLY A 260 13.46 -13.60 0.98
CA GLY A 260 12.04 -13.92 0.77
C GLY A 260 11.51 -15.02 1.67
N GLU A 261 12.37 -15.61 2.48
CA GLU A 261 11.98 -16.71 3.36
C GLU A 261 11.45 -16.18 4.71
N ALA A 262 10.52 -16.92 5.28
CA ALA A 262 10.00 -16.60 6.60
C ALA A 262 11.00 -17.00 7.68
N ASP A 263 11.37 -16.06 8.53
CA ASP A 263 12.15 -16.31 9.74
C ASP A 263 11.20 -16.80 10.85
N MET A 264 11.35 -18.07 11.24
CA MET A 264 10.47 -18.72 12.20
C MET A 264 10.71 -18.25 13.65
N GLU A 265 11.94 -17.89 14.00
CA GLU A 265 12.24 -17.32 15.32
C GLU A 265 11.61 -15.93 15.45
N PHE A 266 11.72 -15.13 14.39
CA PHE A 266 11.05 -13.84 14.33
C PHE A 266 9.51 -13.96 14.29
N ALA A 267 8.95 -15.01 13.70
CA ALA A 267 7.52 -15.29 13.77
C ALA A 267 7.03 -15.46 15.22
N ASP A 268 7.79 -16.12 16.08
CA ASP A 268 7.48 -16.25 17.50
C ASP A 268 7.58 -14.91 18.25
N VAL A 269 8.51 -14.05 17.85
CA VAL A 269 8.59 -12.67 18.37
C VAL A 269 7.36 -11.87 17.98
N ILE A 270 6.90 -11.97 16.70
CA ILE A 270 5.68 -11.30 16.23
C ILE A 270 4.47 -11.74 17.07
N LYS A 271 4.27 -13.06 17.26
CA LYS A 271 3.14 -13.58 18.07
C LYS A 271 3.12 -12.97 19.47
N LYS A 272 4.24 -13.04 20.18
CA LYS A 272 4.37 -12.52 21.55
C LYS A 272 4.08 -11.02 21.64
N ARG A 273 4.61 -10.22 20.71
CA ARG A 273 4.41 -8.76 20.69
C ARG A 273 2.96 -8.40 20.35
N CYS A 274 2.34 -9.09 19.41
CA CYS A 274 0.98 -8.81 19.00
C CYS A 274 -0.03 -9.19 20.09
N CYS A 275 0.12 -10.34 20.75
CA CYS A 275 -0.73 -10.72 21.89
C CYS A 275 -0.54 -9.79 23.09
N ALA A 276 0.66 -9.27 23.33
CA ALA A 276 0.89 -8.27 24.37
C ALA A 276 0.27 -6.91 24.04
N LEU A 277 0.17 -6.53 22.74
CA LEU A 277 -0.46 -5.30 22.30
C LEU A 277 -1.99 -5.41 22.26
N VAL A 278 -2.51 -6.57 21.90
CA VAL A 278 -3.94 -6.88 21.76
C VAL A 278 -4.23 -8.19 22.48
N PRO A 279 -4.50 -8.15 23.81
CA PRO A 279 -4.73 -9.35 24.62
C PRO A 279 -5.89 -10.23 24.16
N GLU A 280 -6.84 -9.67 23.41
CA GLU A 280 -7.97 -10.40 22.84
C GLU A 280 -7.54 -11.50 21.86
N LEU A 281 -6.30 -11.47 21.37
CA LEU A 281 -5.72 -12.55 20.57
C LEU A 281 -5.48 -13.85 21.36
N GLY A 282 -5.41 -13.76 22.70
CA GLY A 282 -5.13 -14.89 23.57
C GLY A 282 -3.64 -15.21 23.75
N ASP A 283 -3.34 -16.46 24.13
CA ASP A 283 -1.94 -16.89 24.29
C ASP A 283 -1.24 -17.07 22.93
N PRO A 284 -0.01 -16.57 22.77
CA PRO A 284 0.78 -16.73 21.54
C PRO A 284 0.95 -18.18 21.08
N LYS A 285 0.86 -19.15 22.00
CA LYS A 285 0.98 -20.59 21.70
C LYS A 285 -0.24 -21.17 21.03
N ASP A 286 -1.42 -20.59 21.29
CA ASP A 286 -2.70 -21.07 20.82
C ASP A 286 -3.11 -20.46 19.48
N LEU A 287 -2.33 -19.46 18.98
CA LEU A 287 -2.60 -18.83 17.68
C LEU A 287 -2.50 -19.84 16.54
N LYS A 288 -3.60 -20.00 15.82
CA LYS A 288 -3.66 -20.83 14.61
C LYS A 288 -3.18 -20.05 13.41
N ILE A 289 -1.97 -20.38 12.94
CA ILE A 289 -1.37 -19.72 11.79
C ILE A 289 -1.95 -20.27 10.50
N ILE A 290 -2.56 -19.39 9.70
CA ILE A 290 -3.04 -19.71 8.35
C ILE A 290 -1.88 -19.61 7.36
N LYS A 291 -1.05 -18.56 7.49
CA LYS A 291 0.05 -18.30 6.53
C LYS A 291 1.15 -17.43 7.13
N HIS A 292 2.40 -17.77 6.81
CA HIS A 292 3.53 -16.87 6.92
C HIS A 292 3.66 -16.06 5.62
N GLY A 293 3.89 -14.76 5.72
CA GLY A 293 4.04 -13.88 4.57
C GLY A 293 5.31 -13.06 4.63
N VAL A 294 6.03 -13.02 3.51
CA VAL A 294 7.19 -12.13 3.33
C VAL A 294 7.00 -11.33 2.04
N GLY A 295 7.13 -10.01 2.15
CA GLY A 295 7.02 -9.11 1.00
C GLY A 295 8.13 -8.06 1.00
N LEU A 296 8.62 -7.74 -0.18
CA LEU A 296 9.65 -6.74 -0.42
C LEU A 296 9.01 -5.42 -0.81
N ARG A 297 8.86 -4.49 0.15
CA ARG A 297 8.29 -3.16 -0.15
C ARG A 297 9.24 -2.38 -1.04
N PRO A 298 8.75 -1.76 -2.14
CA PRO A 298 9.57 -0.99 -3.06
C PRO A 298 9.89 0.39 -2.47
N GLY A 299 10.82 0.45 -1.52
CA GLY A 299 11.31 1.71 -0.99
C GLY A 299 12.09 2.48 -2.05
N ARG A 300 12.08 3.81 -1.99
CA ARG A 300 12.87 4.67 -2.87
C ARG A 300 13.42 5.87 -2.09
N VAL A 301 14.69 6.12 -2.27
CA VAL A 301 15.34 7.31 -1.71
C VAL A 301 14.74 8.55 -2.39
N GLY A 302 14.25 9.49 -1.59
CA GLY A 302 13.54 10.67 -2.08
C GLY A 302 12.04 10.47 -2.29
N GLY A 303 11.47 9.31 -1.92
CA GLY A 303 10.03 9.03 -2.02
C GLY A 303 9.57 8.48 -3.36
N SER A 304 8.26 8.38 -3.55
CA SER A 304 7.65 7.88 -4.78
C SER A 304 8.05 8.69 -6.00
N ARG A 305 8.30 8.03 -7.12
CA ARG A 305 8.53 8.65 -8.41
C ARG A 305 7.19 8.80 -9.13
N VAL A 306 6.69 10.03 -9.24
CA VAL A 306 5.50 10.38 -10.01
C VAL A 306 5.89 11.52 -10.96
N GLU A 307 6.41 11.15 -12.12
CA GLU A 307 6.92 12.11 -13.10
C GLU A 307 6.85 11.55 -14.52
N CYS A 308 6.86 12.40 -15.53
CA CYS A 308 6.91 12.01 -16.93
C CYS A 308 8.27 12.28 -17.56
N GLU A 309 8.65 11.42 -18.49
CA GLU A 309 9.80 11.65 -19.39
C GLU A 309 9.50 11.11 -20.77
N THR A 310 10.27 11.56 -21.77
CA THR A 310 10.20 11.03 -23.13
C THR A 310 11.34 10.03 -23.35
N MET A 311 10.98 8.80 -23.67
CA MET A 311 11.92 7.70 -23.96
C MET A 311 11.68 7.18 -25.35
N ASP A 312 12.68 7.24 -26.24
CA ASP A 312 12.58 6.82 -27.65
C ASP A 312 11.33 7.40 -28.36
N GLY A 313 11.01 8.67 -28.09
CA GLY A 313 9.86 9.37 -28.68
C GLY A 313 8.49 9.00 -28.09
N LYS A 314 8.43 8.13 -27.08
CA LYS A 314 7.23 7.75 -26.35
C LYS A 314 7.17 8.47 -24.99
N LEU A 315 5.97 8.90 -24.59
CA LEU A 315 5.74 9.44 -23.26
C LEU A 315 5.69 8.28 -22.24
N VAL A 316 6.55 8.35 -21.24
CA VAL A 316 6.55 7.41 -20.10
C VAL A 316 6.23 8.18 -18.83
N ILE A 317 5.22 7.74 -18.10
CA ILE A 317 4.84 8.27 -16.79
C ILE A 317 5.21 7.25 -15.75
N HIS A 318 6.16 7.58 -14.89
CA HIS A 318 6.58 6.75 -13.77
C HIS A 318 5.62 6.92 -12.60
N ASN A 319 5.19 5.82 -11.98
CA ASN A 319 4.35 5.80 -10.79
C ASN A 319 4.73 4.59 -9.93
N TYR A 320 5.84 4.71 -9.18
CA TYR A 320 6.36 3.63 -8.36
C TYR A 320 7.18 4.14 -7.17
N GLY A 321 7.67 3.22 -6.33
CA GLY A 321 8.55 3.55 -5.22
C GLY A 321 7.82 3.97 -3.94
N ALA A 322 6.53 3.65 -3.80
CA ALA A 322 5.70 4.03 -2.66
C ALA A 322 6.05 3.31 -1.34
N GLY A 323 7.02 2.38 -1.35
CA GLY A 323 7.45 1.69 -0.13
C GLY A 323 6.32 0.98 0.58
N GLY A 324 6.08 1.34 1.84
CA GLY A 324 5.00 0.80 2.65
C GLY A 324 3.66 1.52 2.49
N THR A 325 3.60 2.62 1.74
CA THR A 325 2.39 3.47 1.62
C THR A 325 1.56 3.19 0.38
N GLY A 326 1.92 2.17 -0.42
CA GLY A 326 1.31 1.89 -1.71
C GLY A 326 -0.22 1.77 -1.68
N PHE A 327 -0.81 1.13 -0.69
CA PHE A 327 -2.27 1.04 -0.58
C PHE A 327 -2.89 2.37 -0.14
N GLN A 328 -2.38 2.98 0.91
CA GLN A 328 -2.94 4.19 1.50
C GLN A 328 -2.80 5.45 0.62
N ALA A 329 -1.93 5.42 -0.39
CA ALA A 329 -1.73 6.51 -1.33
C ALA A 329 -2.17 6.17 -2.78
N SER A 330 -2.66 4.96 -3.04
CA SER A 330 -2.83 4.39 -4.39
C SER A 330 -3.67 5.24 -5.33
N TRP A 331 -4.82 5.73 -4.89
CA TRP A 331 -5.71 6.55 -5.72
C TRP A 331 -5.18 7.95 -5.95
N GLY A 332 -4.53 8.54 -4.94
CA GLY A 332 -3.85 9.82 -5.11
C GLY A 332 -2.68 9.73 -6.08
N LEU A 333 -1.83 8.70 -5.95
CA LEU A 333 -0.76 8.40 -6.89
C LEU A 333 -1.28 8.21 -8.32
N ALA A 334 -2.40 7.48 -8.47
CA ALA A 334 -3.05 7.26 -9.76
C ALA A 334 -3.52 8.58 -10.38
N LYS A 335 -4.25 9.40 -9.60
CA LYS A 335 -4.73 10.70 -10.04
C LYS A 335 -3.61 11.60 -10.50
N TYR A 336 -2.56 11.76 -9.68
CA TYR A 336 -1.43 12.62 -10.00
C TYR A 336 -0.65 12.11 -11.22
N ALA A 337 -0.46 10.80 -11.37
CA ALA A 337 0.18 10.23 -12.56
C ALA A 337 -0.65 10.52 -13.84
N VAL A 338 -1.97 10.42 -13.76
CA VAL A 338 -2.86 10.72 -14.90
C VAL A 338 -2.92 12.21 -15.20
N ASP A 339 -2.78 13.08 -14.19
CA ASP A 339 -2.71 14.54 -14.37
C ASP A 339 -1.45 15.00 -15.14
N LEU A 340 -0.39 14.16 -15.19
CA LEU A 340 0.81 14.43 -16.01
C LEU A 340 0.60 14.26 -17.52
N LEU A 341 -0.54 13.70 -17.96
CA LEU A 341 -0.84 13.61 -19.38
C LEU A 341 -1.01 15.01 -20.00
N PRO A 342 -0.44 15.25 -21.20
CA PRO A 342 -0.62 16.50 -21.90
C PRO A 342 -2.10 16.84 -22.15
N THR A 343 -2.45 18.10 -22.11
CA THR A 343 -3.82 18.58 -22.35
C THR A 343 -4.37 18.15 -23.70
N THR A 344 -3.50 17.97 -24.70
CA THR A 344 -3.83 17.47 -26.03
C THR A 344 -4.25 15.98 -26.05
N ALA A 345 -3.95 15.22 -25.03
CA ALA A 345 -4.44 13.84 -24.89
C ALA A 345 -5.92 13.79 -24.40
N ARG A 346 -6.50 14.94 -24.13
CA ARG A 346 -7.89 15.08 -23.62
C ARG A 346 -8.96 15.23 -24.72
N LEU A 347 -8.56 15.14 -26.02
CA LEU A 347 -9.48 15.25 -27.15
C LEU A 347 -9.76 13.87 -27.82
#